data_e416db8fe16508335cdf5772411cedc8
#
_entry.id   e416db8fe16508335cdf5772411cedc8
#
_cell.length_a   1.000
_cell.length_b   1.000
_cell.length_c   1.000
_cell.angle_alpha   90.00
_cell.angle_beta   90.00
_cell.angle_gamma   90.00
#
_symmetry.space_group_name_H-M   'P 1'
#
loop_
_entity.id
_entity.type
_entity.pdbx_description
1 polymer ?
#
loop_
_entity_poly.entity_id
_entity_poly.type
_entity_poly.pdbx_seq_one_letter_code
_entity_poly.pdbx_strand_id
1 'polypeptide(L)'
;MTQPAWAPDPSSLLISEEQYEALPADVAHTIEVVEGNAFFCQPPSPERRVVAFRLQTALMEAKPCEPCIQVFQDTDMKYAFVNPHITDERKRFTLRRPDLSVLRCIERGSKLTSADVLVAVEITSTNEDTDFVDKKAEYAFQRIPAFLIVVMENTRIHSVEEYRLNWPARAYRLAKVHRGALTTELPEGIKLDVPFSTLEEM
;
A
#
# COMPACT_ATOMS: atom_id res chain seq x y z
N MET A 1 -9.06 0.22 -35.30
CA MET A 1 -7.67 0.71 -35.43
C MET A 1 -6.75 -0.48 -35.26
N THR A 2 -5.94 -0.79 -36.24
CA THR A 2 -4.97 -1.88 -36.19
C THR A 2 -3.78 -1.42 -35.33
N GLN A 3 -3.44 -2.21 -34.32
CA GLN A 3 -2.30 -1.98 -33.46
C GLN A 3 -1.01 -1.95 -34.31
N PRO A 4 -0.09 -1.01 -34.09
CA PRO A 4 1.17 -0.99 -34.84
C PRO A 4 1.97 -2.28 -34.58
N ALA A 5 2.65 -2.81 -35.61
CA ALA A 5 3.37 -4.08 -35.53
C ALA A 5 4.52 -4.10 -34.51
N TRP A 6 4.94 -2.94 -34.00
CA TRP A 6 5.97 -2.81 -32.95
C TRP A 6 5.40 -2.72 -31.54
N ALA A 7 4.07 -2.54 -31.39
CA ALA A 7 3.47 -2.49 -30.06
C ALA A 7 3.35 -3.93 -29.53
N PRO A 8 3.87 -4.22 -28.32
CA PRO A 8 3.71 -5.55 -27.75
C PRO A 8 2.23 -5.86 -27.56
N ASP A 9 1.87 -7.12 -27.76
CA ASP A 9 0.52 -7.60 -27.46
C ASP A 9 0.29 -7.38 -25.93
N PRO A 10 -0.75 -6.63 -25.52
CA PRO A 10 -1.03 -6.44 -24.11
C PRO A 10 -1.19 -7.75 -23.32
N SER A 11 -1.62 -8.82 -23.98
CA SER A 11 -1.69 -10.15 -23.36
C SER A 11 -0.33 -10.77 -23.07
N SER A 12 0.73 -10.32 -23.74
CA SER A 12 2.10 -10.78 -23.51
C SER A 12 2.78 -10.16 -22.29
N LEU A 13 2.16 -9.12 -21.71
CA LEU A 13 2.64 -8.45 -20.50
C LEU A 13 2.01 -9.02 -19.21
N LEU A 14 1.10 -10.00 -19.35
CA LEU A 14 0.50 -10.65 -18.20
C LEU A 14 1.50 -11.60 -17.54
N ILE A 15 1.63 -11.49 -16.23
CA ILE A 15 2.48 -12.34 -15.40
C ILE A 15 1.61 -13.11 -14.39
N SER A 16 1.80 -14.43 -14.32
CA SER A 16 1.15 -15.24 -13.28
C SER A 16 1.93 -15.16 -11.96
N GLU A 17 1.31 -15.63 -10.86
CA GLU A 17 1.99 -15.73 -9.57
C GLU A 17 3.26 -16.58 -9.66
N GLU A 18 3.20 -17.74 -10.32
CA GLU A 18 4.36 -18.63 -10.50
C GLU A 18 5.49 -17.96 -11.29
N GLN A 19 5.12 -17.19 -12.32
CA GLN A 19 6.11 -16.43 -13.10
C GLN A 19 6.74 -15.31 -12.26
N TYR A 20 5.93 -14.62 -11.42
CA TYR A 20 6.43 -13.60 -10.50
C TYR A 20 7.41 -14.21 -9.48
N GLU A 21 7.06 -15.35 -8.87
CA GLU A 21 7.89 -16.05 -7.91
C GLU A 21 9.20 -16.59 -8.50
N ALA A 22 9.21 -16.85 -9.80
CA ALA A 22 10.41 -17.30 -10.53
C ALA A 22 11.33 -16.12 -10.94
N LEU A 23 10.90 -14.87 -10.75
CA LEU A 23 11.76 -13.71 -11.05
C LEU A 23 12.94 -13.63 -10.09
N PRO A 24 14.10 -13.14 -10.54
CA PRO A 24 15.16 -12.71 -9.64
C PRO A 24 14.64 -11.67 -8.65
N ALA A 25 15.08 -11.72 -7.40
CA ALA A 25 14.58 -10.85 -6.34
C ALA A 25 14.75 -9.34 -6.65
N ASP A 26 15.85 -8.97 -7.29
CA ASP A 26 16.12 -7.61 -7.73
C ASP A 26 15.14 -7.11 -8.81
N VAL A 27 14.65 -8.00 -9.67
CA VAL A 27 13.62 -7.68 -10.67
C VAL A 27 12.24 -7.63 -10.00
N ALA A 28 11.90 -8.64 -9.18
CA ALA A 28 10.62 -8.70 -8.48
C ALA A 28 10.37 -7.44 -7.64
N HIS A 29 11.41 -6.90 -6.96
CA HIS A 29 11.31 -5.66 -6.19
C HIS A 29 11.05 -4.40 -7.01
N THR A 30 11.20 -4.44 -8.33
CA THR A 30 10.96 -3.27 -9.19
C THR A 30 9.56 -3.22 -9.77
N ILE A 31 8.72 -4.23 -9.54
CA ILE A 31 7.39 -4.31 -10.12
C ILE A 31 6.30 -4.58 -9.08
N GLU A 32 5.13 -4.03 -9.32
CA GLU A 32 3.84 -4.47 -8.77
C GLU A 32 3.05 -5.18 -9.85
N VAL A 33 2.06 -5.98 -9.47
CA VAL A 33 1.19 -6.67 -10.41
C VAL A 33 -0.25 -6.34 -10.09
N VAL A 34 -1.01 -5.88 -11.09
CA VAL A 34 -2.44 -5.59 -10.96
C VAL A 34 -3.20 -6.36 -12.02
N GLU A 35 -4.05 -7.26 -11.58
CA GLU A 35 -4.83 -8.11 -12.49
C GLU A 35 -3.93 -8.77 -13.56
N GLY A 36 -2.80 -9.31 -13.13
CA GLY A 36 -1.81 -9.94 -13.99
C GLY A 36 -0.89 -8.98 -14.75
N ASN A 37 -1.18 -7.68 -14.81
CA ASN A 37 -0.32 -6.73 -15.50
C ASN A 37 0.81 -6.27 -14.59
N ALA A 38 2.05 -6.32 -15.08
CA ALA A 38 3.22 -5.82 -14.38
C ALA A 38 3.39 -4.31 -14.59
N PHE A 39 3.59 -3.60 -13.48
CA PHE A 39 3.86 -2.16 -13.44
C PHE A 39 5.21 -1.90 -12.79
N PHE A 40 6.05 -1.08 -13.41
CA PHE A 40 7.31 -0.71 -12.82
C PHE A 40 7.13 0.35 -11.74
N CYS A 41 7.65 0.07 -10.54
CA CYS A 41 7.68 1.00 -9.43
C CYS A 41 8.91 1.91 -9.53
N GLN A 42 8.72 3.19 -9.31
CA GLN A 42 9.85 4.10 -9.16
C GLN A 42 10.43 4.00 -7.75
N PRO A 43 11.77 3.99 -7.62
CA PRO A 43 12.37 3.97 -6.29
C PRO A 43 11.99 5.24 -5.51
N PRO A 44 11.66 5.12 -4.22
CA PRO A 44 11.31 6.26 -3.39
C PRO A 44 12.49 7.23 -3.21
N SER A 45 12.19 8.54 -3.11
CA SER A 45 13.20 9.54 -2.77
C SER A 45 13.77 9.34 -1.36
N PRO A 46 14.94 9.91 -1.04
CA PRO A 46 15.50 9.85 0.32
C PRO A 46 14.54 10.36 1.38
N GLU A 47 13.82 11.43 1.11
CA GLU A 47 12.83 12.04 2.03
C GLU A 47 11.65 11.09 2.28
N ARG A 48 11.12 10.46 1.24
CA ARG A 48 10.05 9.44 1.39
C ARG A 48 10.52 8.28 2.27
N ARG A 49 11.77 7.83 2.11
CA ARG A 49 12.35 6.77 2.95
C ARG A 49 12.47 7.19 4.41
N VAL A 50 12.89 8.43 4.68
CA VAL A 50 12.96 8.96 6.05
C VAL A 50 11.58 9.00 6.68
N VAL A 51 10.59 9.56 5.99
CA VAL A 51 9.20 9.62 6.47
C VAL A 51 8.64 8.20 6.73
N ALA A 52 8.86 7.25 5.81
CA ALA A 52 8.44 5.87 5.99
C ALA A 52 9.09 5.24 7.23
N PHE A 53 10.39 5.39 7.40
CA PHE A 53 11.13 4.85 8.54
C PHE A 53 10.67 5.45 9.88
N ARG A 54 10.50 6.78 9.94
CA ARG A 54 10.04 7.47 11.17
C ARG A 54 8.60 7.10 11.52
N LEU A 55 7.73 7.01 10.50
CA LEU A 55 6.34 6.60 10.72
C LEU A 55 6.25 5.12 11.15
N GLN A 56 7.08 4.24 10.60
CA GLN A 56 7.18 2.85 11.05
C GLN A 56 7.58 2.81 12.54
N THR A 57 8.59 3.58 12.92
CA THR A 57 9.05 3.64 14.32
C THR A 57 7.91 4.09 15.24
N ALA A 58 7.23 5.18 14.89
CA ALA A 58 6.09 5.69 15.67
C ALA A 58 4.96 4.66 15.79
N LEU A 59 4.64 3.94 14.71
CA LEU A 59 3.64 2.87 14.72
C LEU A 59 4.07 1.69 15.62
N MET A 60 5.34 1.31 15.58
CA MET A 60 5.88 0.24 16.42
C MET A 60 5.88 0.59 17.91
N GLU A 61 6.11 1.86 18.24
CA GLU A 61 6.05 2.35 19.63
C GLU A 61 4.60 2.48 20.14
N ALA A 62 3.67 2.85 19.25
CA ALA A 62 2.26 3.07 19.59
C ALA A 62 1.41 1.79 19.62
N LYS A 63 1.88 0.69 19.02
CA LYS A 63 1.11 -0.55 18.99
C LYS A 63 0.93 -1.15 20.39
N PRO A 64 -0.25 -1.72 20.71
CA PRO A 64 -0.47 -2.39 21.97
C PRO A 64 0.36 -3.69 22.07
N CYS A 65 0.54 -4.20 23.28
CA CYS A 65 1.15 -5.52 23.49
C CYS A 65 0.26 -6.66 22.97
N GLU A 66 -1.05 -6.48 23.07
CA GLU A 66 -2.08 -7.40 22.60
C GLU A 66 -3.19 -6.61 21.88
N PRO A 67 -3.68 -7.07 20.72
CA PRO A 67 -3.22 -8.25 19.98
C PRO A 67 -1.83 -8.06 19.34
N CYS A 68 -1.22 -9.18 18.91
CA CYS A 68 0.07 -9.14 18.22
C CYS A 68 -0.04 -8.40 16.89
N ILE A 69 0.77 -7.33 16.74
CA ILE A 69 0.80 -6.46 15.57
C ILE A 69 2.24 -6.32 15.08
N GLN A 70 2.40 -6.37 13.76
CA GLN A 70 3.65 -6.12 13.05
C GLN A 70 3.50 -4.89 12.14
N VAL A 71 4.63 -4.22 11.88
CA VAL A 71 4.69 -3.09 10.94
C VAL A 71 5.83 -3.34 9.97
N PHE A 72 5.51 -3.45 8.69
CA PHE A 72 6.48 -3.70 7.63
C PHE A 72 6.53 -2.56 6.63
N GLN A 73 7.71 -2.34 6.06
CA GLN A 73 7.95 -1.43 4.94
C GLN A 73 8.11 -2.24 3.65
N ASP A 74 7.72 -1.65 2.54
CA ASP A 74 8.03 -2.14 1.18
C ASP A 74 7.83 -3.65 1.04
N THR A 75 6.75 -4.20 1.62
CA THR A 75 6.51 -5.64 1.66
C THR A 75 5.43 -6.04 0.69
N ASP A 76 5.71 -7.07 -0.10
CA ASP A 76 4.77 -7.64 -1.04
C ASP A 76 3.49 -8.11 -0.34
N MET A 77 2.37 -7.53 -0.73
CA MET A 77 1.04 -7.85 -0.24
C MET A 77 0.21 -8.45 -1.37
N LYS A 78 -0.01 -9.75 -1.32
CA LYS A 78 -0.90 -10.43 -2.27
C LYS A 78 -2.36 -10.13 -1.92
N TYR A 79 -3.20 -9.88 -2.93
CA TYR A 79 -4.63 -9.70 -2.70
C TYR A 79 -5.32 -11.02 -2.35
N ALA A 80 -6.03 -11.01 -1.22
CA ALA A 80 -6.80 -12.16 -0.74
C ALA A 80 -8.15 -12.30 -1.46
N PHE A 81 -8.75 -11.18 -1.90
CA PHE A 81 -10.04 -11.16 -2.55
C PHE A 81 -9.87 -10.86 -4.04
N VAL A 82 -10.26 -11.80 -4.87
CA VAL A 82 -10.26 -11.66 -6.33
C VAL A 82 -11.60 -11.07 -6.78
N ASN A 83 -11.54 -10.11 -7.71
CA ASN A 83 -12.75 -9.57 -8.32
C ASN A 83 -13.51 -10.68 -9.07
N PRO A 84 -14.77 -10.98 -8.69
CA PRO A 84 -15.53 -12.09 -9.27
C PRO A 84 -15.84 -11.93 -10.76
N HIS A 85 -15.71 -10.72 -11.29
CA HIS A 85 -15.89 -10.45 -12.72
C HIS A 85 -14.64 -10.80 -13.56
N ILE A 86 -13.53 -11.10 -12.94
CA ILE A 86 -12.31 -11.55 -13.63
C ILE A 86 -12.44 -13.03 -13.94
N THR A 87 -12.69 -13.34 -15.21
CA THR A 87 -12.83 -14.71 -15.72
C THR A 87 -11.50 -15.30 -16.22
N ASP A 88 -10.56 -14.47 -16.66
CA ASP A 88 -9.21 -14.89 -17.07
C ASP A 88 -8.37 -15.16 -15.83
N GLU A 89 -7.96 -16.41 -15.63
CA GLU A 89 -7.15 -16.83 -14.48
C GLU A 89 -5.82 -16.09 -14.38
N ARG A 90 -5.22 -15.71 -15.51
CA ARG A 90 -3.96 -14.95 -15.55
C ARG A 90 -4.12 -13.54 -14.95
N LYS A 91 -5.36 -13.00 -14.95
CA LYS A 91 -5.69 -11.70 -14.37
C LYS A 91 -6.09 -11.76 -12.89
N ARG A 92 -6.12 -12.93 -12.28
CA ARG A 92 -6.48 -13.08 -10.87
C ARG A 92 -5.38 -12.75 -9.90
N PHE A 93 -4.14 -12.66 -10.38
CA PHE A 93 -2.99 -12.34 -9.55
C PHE A 93 -2.83 -10.82 -9.44
N THR A 94 -2.88 -10.32 -8.21
CA THR A 94 -2.55 -8.94 -7.87
C THR A 94 -1.64 -8.93 -6.66
N LEU A 95 -0.59 -8.16 -6.76
CA LEU A 95 0.40 -7.95 -5.74
C LEU A 95 0.76 -6.47 -5.71
N ARG A 96 0.52 -5.83 -4.57
CA ARG A 96 0.89 -4.45 -4.30
C ARG A 96 1.95 -4.39 -3.22
N ARG A 97 2.66 -3.28 -3.16
CA ARG A 97 3.71 -3.03 -2.15
C ARG A 97 3.48 -1.67 -1.52
N PRO A 98 2.62 -1.59 -0.47
CA PRO A 98 2.44 -0.35 0.28
C PRO A 98 3.77 0.12 0.90
N ASP A 99 3.98 1.43 0.96
CA ASP A 99 5.16 1.99 1.65
C ASP A 99 5.24 1.50 3.11
N LEU A 100 4.07 1.35 3.78
CA LEU A 100 3.97 0.69 5.10
C LEU A 100 2.70 -0.16 5.18
N SER A 101 2.81 -1.28 5.88
CA SER A 101 1.69 -2.15 6.24
C SER A 101 1.69 -2.40 7.75
N VAL A 102 0.59 -2.06 8.42
CA VAL A 102 0.31 -2.49 9.79
C VAL A 102 -0.60 -3.71 9.71
N LEU A 103 -0.19 -4.81 10.29
CA LEU A 103 -0.87 -6.09 10.12
C LEU A 103 -0.96 -6.89 11.42
N ARG A 104 -1.91 -7.82 11.47
CA ARG A 104 -1.90 -8.89 12.48
C ARG A 104 -0.68 -9.76 12.26
N CYS A 105 -0.10 -10.24 13.36
CA CYS A 105 1.07 -11.11 13.25
C CYS A 105 0.78 -12.33 12.37
N ILE A 106 1.67 -12.53 11.41
CA ILE A 106 1.69 -13.71 10.57
C ILE A 106 2.81 -14.66 11.01
N GLU A 107 2.65 -15.94 10.75
CA GLU A 107 3.70 -16.93 11.04
C GLU A 107 4.96 -16.67 10.21
N ARG A 108 6.10 -16.98 10.79
CA ARG A 108 7.39 -16.83 10.10
C ARG A 108 7.42 -17.67 8.81
N GLY A 109 7.71 -17.02 7.69
CA GLY A 109 7.75 -17.67 6.37
C GLY A 109 6.40 -17.66 5.63
N SER A 110 5.32 -17.21 6.26
CA SER A 110 4.06 -16.99 5.56
C SER A 110 4.13 -15.76 4.65
N LYS A 111 3.42 -15.82 3.53
CA LYS A 111 3.25 -14.67 2.64
C LYS A 111 2.21 -13.72 3.23
N LEU A 112 2.51 -12.42 3.17
CA LEU A 112 1.56 -11.38 3.54
C LEU A 112 0.41 -11.32 2.53
N THR A 113 -0.81 -11.31 3.06
CA THR A 113 -2.01 -11.07 2.25
C THR A 113 -2.76 -9.83 2.72
N SER A 114 -3.59 -9.27 1.87
CA SER A 114 -4.43 -8.11 2.22
C SER A 114 -5.40 -8.40 3.37
N ALA A 115 -5.74 -9.68 3.63
CA ALA A 115 -6.59 -10.08 4.75
C ALA A 115 -5.93 -9.88 6.12
N ASP A 116 -4.60 -9.83 6.16
CA ASP A 116 -3.81 -9.65 7.38
C ASP A 116 -3.65 -8.16 7.72
N VAL A 117 -3.84 -7.27 6.73
CA VAL A 117 -3.53 -5.84 6.85
C VAL A 117 -4.65 -5.07 7.55
N LEU A 118 -4.28 -4.31 8.56
CA LEU A 118 -5.14 -3.41 9.34
C LEU A 118 -5.09 -1.97 8.81
N VAL A 119 -3.90 -1.54 8.40
CA VAL A 119 -3.64 -0.20 7.86
C VAL A 119 -2.64 -0.32 6.73
N ALA A 120 -2.99 0.19 5.56
CA ALA A 120 -2.05 0.46 4.51
C ALA A 120 -1.64 1.95 4.55
N VAL A 121 -0.39 2.26 4.21
CA VAL A 121 0.10 3.62 4.10
C VAL A 121 0.81 3.78 2.78
N GLU A 122 0.49 4.85 2.06
CA GLU A 122 1.20 5.29 0.86
C GLU A 122 1.76 6.69 1.08
N ILE A 123 2.97 6.93 0.61
CA ILE A 123 3.63 8.24 0.67
C ILE A 123 3.77 8.75 -0.75
N THR A 124 3.17 9.88 -1.05
CA THR A 124 3.07 10.42 -2.42
C THR A 124 3.59 11.84 -2.53
N SER A 125 3.94 12.24 -3.75
CA SER A 125 4.10 13.65 -4.10
C SER A 125 2.79 14.20 -4.66
N THR A 126 2.58 15.51 -4.56
CA THR A 126 1.36 16.22 -5.03
C THR A 126 1.06 16.05 -6.52
N ASN A 127 1.97 15.45 -7.31
CA ASN A 127 1.84 15.31 -8.76
C ASN A 127 1.46 13.89 -9.23
N GLU A 128 1.21 12.93 -8.32
CA GLU A 128 0.99 11.50 -8.64
C GLU A 128 -0.47 11.04 -8.45
N ASP A 129 -1.46 11.86 -8.85
CA ASP A 129 -2.87 11.68 -8.47
C ASP A 129 -3.59 10.43 -8.99
N THR A 130 -3.14 9.81 -10.08
CA THR A 130 -3.92 8.73 -10.73
C THR A 130 -3.78 7.36 -10.06
N ASP A 131 -2.59 6.99 -9.61
CA ASP A 131 -2.35 5.67 -8.97
C ASP A 131 -3.09 5.52 -7.63
N PHE A 132 -3.30 6.64 -6.90
CA PHE A 132 -3.96 6.62 -5.59
C PHE A 132 -5.46 6.43 -5.65
N VAL A 133 -6.10 6.88 -6.72
CA VAL A 133 -7.55 6.65 -6.91
C VAL A 133 -7.79 5.16 -7.06
N ASP A 134 -6.94 4.48 -7.83
CA ASP A 134 -7.03 3.05 -8.07
C ASP A 134 -6.68 2.26 -6.80
N LYS A 135 -5.56 2.53 -6.14
CA LYS A 135 -5.17 1.89 -4.88
C LYS A 135 -6.21 2.07 -3.78
N LYS A 136 -6.84 3.26 -3.69
CA LYS A 136 -7.92 3.49 -2.72
C LYS A 136 -9.12 2.59 -2.96
N ALA A 137 -9.55 2.41 -4.20
CA ALA A 137 -10.64 1.50 -4.56
C ALA A 137 -10.25 0.04 -4.32
N GLU A 138 -9.04 -0.34 -4.72
CA GLU A 138 -8.49 -1.69 -4.54
C GLU A 138 -8.40 -2.07 -3.06
N TYR A 139 -7.78 -1.24 -2.22
CA TYR A 139 -7.63 -1.53 -0.78
C TYR A 139 -8.96 -1.57 -0.05
N ALA A 140 -9.93 -0.75 -0.45
CA ALA A 140 -11.30 -0.85 0.06
C ALA A 140 -11.97 -2.18 -0.33
N PHE A 141 -11.80 -2.62 -1.57
CA PHE A 141 -12.27 -3.93 -2.04
C PHE A 141 -11.59 -5.07 -1.27
N GLN A 142 -10.30 -4.94 -0.98
CA GLN A 142 -9.54 -5.87 -0.15
C GLN A 142 -9.91 -5.81 1.35
N ARG A 143 -10.85 -4.93 1.74
CA ARG A 143 -11.36 -4.79 3.11
C ARG A 143 -10.32 -4.35 4.12
N ILE A 144 -9.29 -3.64 3.70
CA ILE A 144 -8.31 -3.06 4.63
C ILE A 144 -9.01 -1.97 5.45
N PRO A 145 -9.04 -2.05 6.80
CA PRO A 145 -9.89 -1.20 7.64
C PRO A 145 -9.55 0.29 7.57
N ALA A 146 -8.27 0.63 7.42
CA ALA A 146 -7.79 2.01 7.34
C ALA A 146 -6.73 2.18 6.26
N PHE A 147 -6.73 3.36 5.65
CA PHE A 147 -5.75 3.74 4.65
C PHE A 147 -5.28 5.17 4.93
N LEU A 148 -3.97 5.35 5.00
CA LEU A 148 -3.34 6.65 5.18
C LEU A 148 -2.60 7.04 3.90
N ILE A 149 -2.80 8.26 3.44
CA ILE A 149 -2.02 8.85 2.36
C ILE A 149 -1.22 10.01 2.93
N VAL A 150 0.10 9.85 2.95
CA VAL A 150 1.02 10.92 3.34
C VAL A 150 1.36 11.73 2.09
N VAL A 151 0.81 12.92 1.99
CA VAL A 151 1.04 13.81 0.85
C VAL A 151 2.25 14.67 1.12
N MET A 152 3.28 14.52 0.31
CA MET A 152 4.49 15.33 0.38
C MET A 152 4.46 16.44 -0.67
N GLU A 153 4.86 17.62 -0.26
CA GLU A 153 5.14 18.74 -1.15
C GLU A 153 6.63 19.07 -1.08
N ASN A 154 7.32 18.89 -2.18
CA ASN A 154 8.79 18.93 -2.23
C ASN A 154 9.39 17.90 -1.26
N THR A 155 10.00 18.36 -0.16
CA THR A 155 10.70 17.54 0.84
C THR A 155 9.93 17.44 2.17
N ARG A 156 8.72 18.00 2.25
CA ARG A 156 7.96 18.11 3.49
C ARG A 156 6.59 17.47 3.40
N ILE A 157 6.07 17.02 4.53
CA ILE A 157 4.72 16.51 4.64
C ILE A 157 3.74 17.70 4.59
N HIS A 158 2.94 17.77 3.54
CA HIS A 158 1.87 18.76 3.39
C HIS A 158 0.65 18.38 4.24
N SER A 159 0.24 17.11 4.15
CA SER A 159 -0.90 16.58 4.90
C SER A 159 -0.82 15.05 5.00
N VAL A 160 -1.59 14.50 5.95
CA VAL A 160 -1.90 13.08 5.97
C VAL A 160 -3.41 12.94 5.87
N GLU A 161 -3.87 12.25 4.83
CA GLU A 161 -5.27 11.94 4.64
C GLU A 161 -5.57 10.58 5.26
N GLU A 162 -6.53 10.55 6.16
CA GLU A 162 -6.97 9.34 6.83
C GLU A 162 -8.29 8.88 6.25
N TYR A 163 -8.30 7.67 5.72
CA TYR A 163 -9.48 7.01 5.18
C TYR A 163 -9.88 5.81 6.05
N ARG A 164 -11.17 5.65 6.26
CA ARG A 164 -11.77 4.52 6.98
C ARG A 164 -12.73 3.77 6.09
N LEU A 165 -12.67 2.45 6.16
CA LEU A 165 -13.53 1.59 5.37
C LEU A 165 -14.98 1.71 5.85
N ASN A 166 -15.87 2.08 4.94
CA ASN A 166 -17.31 1.93 5.12
C ASN A 166 -17.69 0.51 4.68
N TRP A 167 -17.84 -0.39 5.64
CA TRP A 167 -18.08 -1.80 5.39
C TRP A 167 -19.29 -2.10 4.48
N PRO A 168 -20.48 -1.46 4.69
CA PRO A 168 -21.64 -1.65 3.82
C PRO A 168 -21.39 -1.22 2.38
N ALA A 169 -20.69 -0.09 2.17
CA ALA A 169 -20.41 0.45 0.85
C ALA A 169 -19.19 -0.19 0.18
N ARG A 170 -18.35 -0.89 0.94
CA ARG A 170 -17.04 -1.38 0.50
C ARG A 170 -16.19 -0.29 -0.17
N ALA A 171 -16.23 0.90 0.40
CA ALA A 171 -15.53 2.07 -0.09
C ALA A 171 -14.94 2.86 1.07
N TYR A 172 -13.85 3.56 0.84
CA TYR A 172 -13.30 4.44 1.86
C TYR A 172 -14.08 5.75 1.97
N ARG A 173 -14.19 6.22 3.20
CA ARG A 173 -14.61 7.58 3.55
C ARG A 173 -13.42 8.32 4.11
N LEU A 174 -13.18 9.55 3.65
CA LEU A 174 -12.24 10.46 4.28
C LEU A 174 -12.74 10.75 5.71
N ALA A 175 -11.97 10.30 6.69
CA ALA A 175 -12.28 10.51 8.10
C ALA A 175 -11.67 11.82 8.61
N LYS A 176 -10.43 12.11 8.20
CA LYS A 176 -9.71 13.31 8.63
C LYS A 176 -8.60 13.68 7.66
N VAL A 177 -8.29 14.97 7.59
CA VAL A 177 -7.06 15.48 6.99
C VAL A 177 -6.23 16.08 8.12
N HIS A 178 -5.08 15.52 8.37
CA HIS A 178 -4.13 15.97 9.38
C HIS A 178 -3.20 17.02 8.78
N ARG A 179 -2.88 18.03 9.57
CA ARG A 179 -1.91 19.09 9.21
C ARG A 179 -1.01 19.37 10.40
N GLY A 180 0.29 19.42 10.16
CA GLY A 180 1.31 19.68 11.19
C GLY A 180 1.57 18.53 12.15
N ALA A 181 0.61 17.65 12.42
CA ALA A 181 0.78 16.45 13.22
C ALA A 181 -0.21 15.38 12.79
N LEU A 182 0.19 14.09 12.93
CA LEU A 182 -0.68 12.92 12.77
C LEU A 182 -1.22 12.52 14.14
N THR A 183 -2.46 12.95 14.44
CA THR A 183 -3.15 12.62 15.70
C THR A 183 -4.37 11.77 15.40
N THR A 184 -4.28 10.46 15.65
CA THR A 184 -5.32 9.50 15.28
C THR A 184 -5.32 8.27 16.20
N GLU A 185 -6.45 7.57 16.21
CA GLU A 185 -6.59 6.22 16.75
C GLU A 185 -6.89 5.27 15.60
N LEU A 186 -5.92 4.41 15.25
CA LEU A 186 -6.00 3.42 14.19
C LEU A 186 -6.64 2.11 14.71
N PRO A 187 -6.95 1.15 13.83
CA PRO A 187 -7.45 -0.17 14.23
C PRO A 187 -6.59 -0.82 15.32
N GLU A 188 -7.23 -1.65 16.14
CA GLU A 188 -6.62 -2.36 17.28
C GLU A 188 -6.06 -1.42 18.36
N GLY A 189 -6.57 -0.18 18.42
CA GLY A 189 -6.23 0.78 19.47
C GLY A 189 -4.85 1.42 19.37
N ILE A 190 -4.25 1.43 18.18
CA ILE A 190 -2.97 2.12 17.93
C ILE A 190 -3.21 3.63 17.97
N LYS A 191 -2.65 4.32 18.96
CA LYS A 191 -2.79 5.77 19.14
C LYS A 191 -1.53 6.50 18.74
N LEU A 192 -1.64 7.34 17.74
CA LEU A 192 -0.55 8.20 17.27
C LEU A 192 -0.85 9.66 17.65
N ASP A 193 0.19 10.34 18.09
CA ASP A 193 0.23 11.79 18.21
C ASP A 193 1.67 12.25 17.90
N VAL A 194 1.95 12.42 16.61
CA VAL A 194 3.31 12.65 16.11
C VAL A 194 3.34 13.89 15.24
N PRO A 195 4.12 14.92 15.62
CA PRO A 195 4.36 16.09 14.76
C PRO A 195 5.01 15.69 13.43
N PHE A 196 4.64 16.35 12.34
CA PHE A 196 5.25 16.09 11.03
C PHE A 196 6.76 16.37 11.06
N SER A 197 7.21 17.38 11.80
CA SER A 197 8.64 17.67 11.99
C SER A 197 9.43 16.47 12.52
N THR A 198 8.85 15.64 13.38
CA THR A 198 9.47 14.41 13.85
C THR A 198 9.56 13.34 12.77
N LEU A 199 8.55 13.26 11.90
CA LEU A 199 8.54 12.33 10.76
C LEU A 199 9.51 12.74 9.65
N GLU A 200 9.87 14.00 9.58
CA GLU A 200 10.77 14.59 8.57
C GLU A 200 12.24 14.71 9.04
N GLU A 201 12.52 14.33 10.28
CA GLU A 201 13.86 14.47 10.86
C GLU A 201 14.83 13.46 10.25
N MET A 202 15.88 13.99 9.57
CA MET A 202 16.91 13.20 8.88
C MET A 202 18.01 12.73 9.83
#